data_32a4f75bc94e96af0f490ea9355dd5e8
#
_entry.id   32a4f75bc94e96af0f490ea9355dd5e8
#
_cell.length_a   1.000
_cell.length_b   1.000
_cell.length_c   1.000
_cell.angle_alpha   90.00
_cell.angle_beta   90.00
_cell.angle_gamma   90.00
#
_symmetry.space_group_name_H-M   'P 1'
#
loop_
_entity.id
_entity.type
_entity.pdbx_description
1 polymer ?
#
loop_
_entity_poly.entity_id
_entity_poly.type
_entity_poly.pdbx_seq_one_letter_code
_entity_poly.pdbx_strand_id
1 'polypeptide(L)'
;MNNILKSVRKDYGLFFTPEWVVDFMVKLINVDELINKNDIAILEPACGLAQFLIGIKKNYPFIFKKAKLIGVEINQEVINYLKTLNIDGFELIEGDYLLWESKDYFDLIIGNPPYGIPSLSEHYTIKVPPLVKEKYKKMYETWYGKYNVYGAFIEKSIKLLKPEGQLIFIVPATFMILDEFKKLRSFLSQNGKTKIIYLGSEVFKPEADVSVVVLNFIKSSSLINMMELSEYKGDKIKTIKVRSNWKGEIVTFETNFSKALESNSSYKLGDIYDIRISPRTSEIKNNPYIVKDKVPNSDQYLPLLNGKNLKCKKIVYDNLTGYWIKKSEIKKLRKYFGSPHIVVGLGFRENGRIAAAYDEKCYPWMGDVYHLLRKSSLLNLNFNMTEKEVVEYLNSNCVKRYIKDTYREITYHLSITQLKNLPLPQKREWERIKKELSL
;
A
#
# COMPACT_ATOMS: atom_id res chain seq x y z
N MET A 1 2.41 2.73 33.36
CA MET A 1 1.92 3.11 32.02
C MET A 1 2.93 2.79 30.90
N ASN A 2 4.13 3.38 30.85
CA ASN A 2 5.09 3.18 29.74
C ASN A 2 5.59 1.74 29.49
N ASN A 3 5.65 0.85 30.48
CA ASN A 3 6.16 -0.53 30.31
C ASN A 3 5.08 -1.51 29.82
N ILE A 4 3.84 -1.36 30.28
CA ILE A 4 2.68 -2.14 29.78
C ILE A 4 2.45 -1.82 28.31
N LEU A 5 2.56 -0.54 27.95
CA LEU A 5 2.37 -0.06 26.58
C LEU A 5 3.43 -0.55 25.58
N LYS A 6 4.65 -0.86 26.03
CA LYS A 6 5.73 -1.39 25.17
C LYS A 6 5.55 -2.85 24.77
N SER A 7 5.08 -3.71 25.69
CA SER A 7 4.81 -5.13 25.39
C SER A 7 3.59 -5.30 24.47
N VAL A 8 2.52 -4.56 24.75
CA VAL A 8 1.27 -4.59 23.98
C VAL A 8 1.44 -4.04 22.55
N ARG A 9 2.32 -3.04 22.36
CA ARG A 9 2.62 -2.44 21.05
C ARG A 9 3.07 -3.46 19.99
N LYS A 10 3.93 -4.40 20.37
CA LYS A 10 4.57 -5.31 19.42
C LYS A 10 3.67 -6.44 18.94
N ASP A 11 2.76 -6.91 19.78
CA ASP A 11 1.98 -8.12 19.50
C ASP A 11 0.63 -7.84 18.84
N TYR A 12 0.14 -6.61 18.93
CA TYR A 12 -1.18 -6.19 18.41
C TYR A 12 -1.12 -5.09 17.36
N GLY A 13 0.07 -4.60 16.98
CA GLY A 13 0.22 -3.52 15.99
C GLY A 13 -0.35 -2.18 16.47
N LEU A 14 -0.39 -1.97 17.79
CA LEU A 14 -0.94 -0.76 18.41
C LEU A 14 0.04 0.40 18.29
N PHE A 15 -0.36 1.42 17.56
CA PHE A 15 0.32 2.72 17.50
C PHE A 15 -0.55 3.76 18.18
N PHE A 16 0.00 4.43 19.22
CA PHE A 16 -0.70 5.56 19.81
C PHE A 16 -0.75 6.70 18.81
N THR A 17 -1.96 7.20 18.57
CA THR A 17 -2.17 8.34 17.70
C THR A 17 -1.70 9.61 18.41
N PRO A 18 -0.77 10.40 17.83
CA PRO A 18 -0.36 11.69 18.40
C PRO A 18 -1.57 12.61 18.63
N GLU A 19 -1.56 13.38 19.72
CA GLU A 19 -2.69 14.25 20.09
C GLU A 19 -3.09 15.21 18.99
N TRP A 20 -2.13 15.80 18.29
CA TRP A 20 -2.40 16.69 17.17
C TRP A 20 -3.14 16.00 16.01
N VAL A 21 -2.89 14.70 15.79
CA VAL A 21 -3.61 13.90 14.78
C VAL A 21 -5.03 13.64 15.22
N VAL A 22 -5.24 13.32 16.50
CA VAL A 22 -6.59 13.15 17.07
C VAL A 22 -7.39 14.45 16.91
N ASP A 23 -6.82 15.59 17.32
CA ASP A 23 -7.46 16.91 17.20
C ASP A 23 -7.73 17.26 15.73
N PHE A 24 -6.79 16.94 14.82
CA PHE A 24 -6.96 17.13 13.39
C PHE A 24 -8.13 16.29 12.84
N MET A 25 -8.17 15.00 13.15
CA MET A 25 -9.21 14.08 12.67
C MET A 25 -10.59 14.44 13.24
N VAL A 26 -10.65 14.81 14.48
CA VAL A 26 -11.91 15.25 15.13
C VAL A 26 -12.47 16.52 14.46
N LYS A 27 -11.63 17.46 14.04
CA LYS A 27 -12.05 18.65 13.28
C LYS A 27 -12.57 18.35 11.86
N LEU A 28 -12.35 17.13 11.34
CA LEU A 28 -12.91 16.69 10.05
C LEU A 28 -14.33 16.15 10.18
N ILE A 29 -14.85 16.01 11.37
CA ILE A 29 -16.23 15.54 11.61
C ILE A 29 -17.21 16.55 10.98
N ASN A 30 -18.17 16.04 10.22
CA ASN A 30 -19.25 16.85 9.67
C ASN A 30 -20.29 17.13 10.77
N VAL A 31 -19.99 18.13 11.59
CA VAL A 31 -20.78 18.49 12.78
C VAL A 31 -22.20 18.91 12.41
N ASP A 32 -22.36 19.62 11.29
CA ASP A 32 -23.65 20.13 10.82
C ASP A 32 -24.64 18.98 10.53
N GLU A 33 -24.13 17.84 10.04
CA GLU A 33 -24.92 16.64 9.81
C GLU A 33 -25.32 15.91 11.10
N LEU A 34 -24.55 16.07 12.16
CA LEU A 34 -24.80 15.39 13.45
C LEU A 34 -25.69 16.22 14.39
N ILE A 35 -25.52 17.55 14.38
CA ILE A 35 -26.13 18.43 15.41
C ILE A 35 -27.64 18.34 15.41
N ASN A 36 -28.24 18.15 14.25
CA ASN A 36 -29.71 18.12 14.07
C ASN A 36 -30.32 16.71 14.23
N LYS A 37 -29.49 15.67 14.43
CA LYS A 37 -30.00 14.31 14.62
C LYS A 37 -30.44 14.09 16.07
N ASN A 38 -31.53 13.36 16.28
CA ASN A 38 -31.98 12.98 17.60
C ASN A 38 -31.20 11.81 18.18
N ASP A 39 -30.87 10.82 17.34
CA ASP A 39 -30.17 9.59 17.69
C ASP A 39 -28.84 9.52 16.98
N ILE A 40 -27.78 9.97 17.64
CA ILE A 40 -26.42 9.90 17.14
C ILE A 40 -25.76 8.63 17.66
N ALA A 41 -25.15 7.82 16.79
CA ALA A 41 -24.34 6.67 17.17
C ALA A 41 -22.91 6.85 16.64
N ILE A 42 -21.92 6.74 17.53
CA ILE A 42 -20.50 6.89 17.24
C ILE A 42 -19.76 5.63 17.65
N LEU A 43 -18.89 5.12 16.75
CA LEU A 43 -18.07 3.95 16.98
C LEU A 43 -16.59 4.28 16.85
N GLU A 44 -15.78 3.83 17.80
CA GLU A 44 -14.32 3.77 17.72
C GLU A 44 -13.89 2.29 17.70
N PRO A 45 -13.66 1.67 16.52
CA PRO A 45 -13.19 0.29 16.42
C PRO A 45 -11.70 0.21 16.74
N ALA A 46 -11.28 -0.83 17.48
CA ALA A 46 -9.94 -0.94 18.08
C ALA A 46 -9.60 0.33 18.90
N CYS A 47 -10.47 0.65 19.87
CA CYS A 47 -10.48 1.95 20.49
C CYS A 47 -9.26 2.25 21.38
N GLY A 48 -8.46 1.26 21.74
CA GLY A 48 -7.29 1.47 22.56
C GLY A 48 -7.65 2.23 23.85
N LEU A 49 -7.13 3.43 24.02
CA LEU A 49 -7.46 4.30 25.16
C LEU A 49 -8.63 5.26 24.90
N ALA A 50 -9.47 4.99 23.91
CA ALA A 50 -10.61 5.83 23.49
C ALA A 50 -10.22 7.28 23.18
N GLN A 51 -9.04 7.47 22.56
CA GLN A 51 -8.48 8.80 22.32
C GLN A 51 -9.37 9.67 21.42
N PHE A 52 -10.03 9.06 20.42
CA PHE A 52 -10.91 9.80 19.51
C PHE A 52 -12.21 10.19 20.18
N LEU A 53 -12.82 9.33 21.00
CA LEU A 53 -14.00 9.66 21.80
C LEU A 53 -13.68 10.78 22.81
N ILE A 54 -12.51 10.71 23.47
CA ILE A 54 -12.04 11.78 24.36
C ILE A 54 -11.81 13.08 23.57
N GLY A 55 -11.24 12.99 22.36
CA GLY A 55 -11.08 14.12 21.47
C GLY A 55 -12.42 14.75 21.06
N ILE A 56 -13.46 13.95 20.81
CA ILE A 56 -14.83 14.43 20.56
C ILE A 56 -15.39 15.12 21.81
N LYS A 57 -15.21 14.55 23.00
CA LYS A 57 -15.62 15.18 24.26
C LYS A 57 -15.00 16.57 24.44
N LYS A 58 -13.71 16.71 24.13
CA LYS A 58 -12.94 17.97 24.22
C LYS A 58 -13.44 19.03 23.23
N ASN A 59 -13.65 18.65 21.98
CA ASN A 59 -13.96 19.60 20.91
C ASN A 59 -15.46 19.82 20.69
N TYR A 60 -16.27 18.78 20.92
CA TYR A 60 -17.73 18.79 20.69
C TYR A 60 -18.49 18.15 21.85
N PRO A 61 -18.43 18.72 23.07
CA PRO A 61 -19.02 18.15 24.28
C PRO A 61 -20.53 17.92 24.16
N PHE A 62 -21.21 18.73 23.39
CA PHE A 62 -22.62 18.63 23.10
C PHE A 62 -22.94 17.35 22.29
N ILE A 63 -22.18 17.03 21.22
CA ILE A 63 -22.34 15.80 20.44
C ILE A 63 -22.02 14.59 21.31
N PHE A 64 -20.91 14.66 22.06
CA PHE A 64 -20.49 13.59 22.96
C PHE A 64 -21.59 13.23 23.96
N LYS A 65 -22.24 14.23 24.60
CA LYS A 65 -23.30 14.01 25.58
C LYS A 65 -24.58 13.40 25.00
N LYS A 66 -24.87 13.69 23.71
CA LYS A 66 -26.10 13.27 23.04
C LYS A 66 -25.93 11.89 22.36
N ALA A 67 -24.72 11.51 22.02
CA ALA A 67 -24.44 10.33 21.22
C ALA A 67 -24.39 9.04 22.06
N LYS A 68 -24.87 7.93 21.48
CA LYS A 68 -24.48 6.58 21.90
C LYS A 68 -23.04 6.34 21.46
N LEU A 69 -22.14 6.10 22.41
CA LEU A 69 -20.72 5.94 22.20
C LEU A 69 -20.33 4.47 22.38
N ILE A 70 -19.78 3.85 21.33
CA ILE A 70 -19.34 2.46 21.38
C ILE A 70 -17.86 2.39 21.04
N GLY A 71 -17.08 1.62 21.83
CA GLY A 71 -15.71 1.23 21.53
C GLY A 71 -15.58 -0.28 21.49
N VAL A 72 -14.79 -0.80 20.58
CA VAL A 72 -14.46 -2.23 20.52
C VAL A 72 -12.96 -2.38 20.76
N GLU A 73 -12.57 -3.26 21.71
CA GLU A 73 -11.16 -3.53 22.02
C GLU A 73 -10.94 -5.03 22.26
N ILE A 74 -9.86 -5.56 21.76
CA ILE A 74 -9.52 -6.99 21.88
C ILE A 74 -8.51 -7.25 23.00
N ASN A 75 -7.69 -6.25 23.35
CA ASN A 75 -6.61 -6.42 24.31
C ASN A 75 -7.13 -6.28 25.75
N GLN A 76 -7.01 -7.35 26.53
CA GLN A 76 -7.55 -7.41 27.90
C GLN A 76 -6.90 -6.41 28.85
N GLU A 77 -5.60 -6.11 28.70
CA GLU A 77 -4.92 -5.12 29.56
C GLU A 77 -5.46 -3.70 29.31
N VAL A 78 -5.69 -3.38 28.02
CA VAL A 78 -6.28 -2.10 27.62
C VAL A 78 -7.73 -2.00 28.08
N ILE A 79 -8.52 -3.07 27.96
CA ILE A 79 -9.91 -3.17 28.43
C ILE A 79 -9.98 -2.90 29.94
N ASN A 80 -9.12 -3.57 30.71
CA ASN A 80 -9.10 -3.39 32.18
C ASN A 80 -8.77 -1.94 32.54
N TYR A 81 -7.84 -1.30 31.84
CA TYR A 81 -7.52 0.10 32.05
C TYR A 81 -8.69 1.03 31.66
N LEU A 82 -9.33 0.81 30.51
CA LEU A 82 -10.48 1.61 30.05
C LEU A 82 -11.64 1.60 31.08
N LYS A 83 -11.89 0.44 31.69
CA LYS A 83 -12.92 0.32 32.76
C LYS A 83 -12.66 1.22 33.96
N THR A 84 -11.38 1.55 34.23
CA THR A 84 -11.03 2.47 35.32
C THR A 84 -11.31 3.94 35.00
N LEU A 85 -11.43 4.29 33.70
CA LEU A 85 -11.61 5.68 33.27
C LEU A 85 -13.02 6.21 33.45
N ASN A 86 -14.01 5.33 33.67
CA ASN A 86 -15.45 5.68 33.88
C ASN A 86 -15.94 6.75 32.91
N ILE A 87 -15.82 6.48 31.58
CA ILE A 87 -16.27 7.41 30.55
C ILE A 87 -17.80 7.36 30.46
N ASP A 88 -18.45 8.45 30.79
CA ASP A 88 -19.93 8.55 30.80
C ASP A 88 -20.53 8.23 29.42
N GLY A 89 -21.53 7.37 29.37
CA GLY A 89 -22.27 7.02 28.16
C GLY A 89 -21.48 6.15 27.17
N PHE A 90 -20.28 5.63 27.56
CA PHE A 90 -19.46 4.79 26.76
C PHE A 90 -19.73 3.30 26.98
N GLU A 91 -20.11 2.61 25.93
CA GLU A 91 -20.26 1.15 25.89
C GLU A 91 -19.00 0.51 25.33
N LEU A 92 -18.32 -0.31 26.14
CA LEU A 92 -17.13 -1.04 25.73
C LEU A 92 -17.49 -2.48 25.35
N ILE A 93 -17.24 -2.84 24.10
CA ILE A 93 -17.35 -4.20 23.57
C ILE A 93 -15.98 -4.87 23.63
N GLU A 94 -15.90 -5.95 24.39
CA GLU A 94 -14.68 -6.73 24.54
C GLU A 94 -14.60 -7.81 23.46
N GLY A 95 -13.64 -7.70 22.55
CA GLY A 95 -13.44 -8.70 21.51
C GLY A 95 -12.89 -8.19 20.20
N ASP A 96 -12.88 -9.11 19.23
CA ASP A 96 -12.38 -8.87 17.88
C ASP A 96 -13.42 -8.11 17.06
N TYR A 97 -13.10 -6.86 16.73
CA TYR A 97 -13.96 -6.01 15.91
C TYR A 97 -14.36 -6.69 14.59
N LEU A 98 -13.44 -7.42 13.95
CA LEU A 98 -13.72 -8.05 12.65
C LEU A 98 -14.72 -9.21 12.77
N LEU A 99 -14.82 -9.84 13.94
CA LEU A 99 -15.79 -10.92 14.22
C LEU A 99 -17.05 -10.44 14.95
N TRP A 100 -17.00 -9.26 15.57
CA TRP A 100 -18.14 -8.72 16.31
C TRP A 100 -19.32 -8.41 15.37
N GLU A 101 -20.51 -8.82 15.75
CA GLU A 101 -21.75 -8.53 15.03
C GLU A 101 -22.48 -7.38 15.71
N SER A 102 -22.52 -6.23 15.05
CA SER A 102 -23.26 -5.06 15.53
C SER A 102 -24.73 -5.15 15.15
N LYS A 103 -25.59 -4.79 16.10
CA LYS A 103 -27.02 -4.54 15.85
C LYS A 103 -27.30 -3.10 15.44
N ASP A 104 -26.33 -2.20 15.66
CA ASP A 104 -26.42 -0.77 15.38
C ASP A 104 -25.74 -0.40 14.07
N TYR A 105 -26.22 0.66 13.46
CA TYR A 105 -25.56 1.41 12.41
C TYR A 105 -25.14 2.78 12.95
N PHE A 106 -24.04 3.32 12.40
CA PHE A 106 -23.37 4.47 12.97
C PHE A 106 -23.43 5.71 12.06
N ASP A 107 -23.57 6.88 12.67
CA ASP A 107 -23.45 8.17 11.98
C ASP A 107 -22.00 8.55 11.77
N LEU A 108 -21.13 8.17 12.73
CA LEU A 108 -19.69 8.41 12.68
C LEU A 108 -18.95 7.17 13.15
N ILE A 109 -17.93 6.77 12.35
CA ILE A 109 -16.93 5.80 12.77
C ILE A 109 -15.57 6.49 12.64
N ILE A 110 -14.81 6.57 13.75
CA ILE A 110 -13.53 7.27 13.79
C ILE A 110 -12.50 6.42 14.55
N GLY A 111 -11.24 6.41 14.08
CA GLY A 111 -10.22 5.64 14.79
C GLY A 111 -8.91 5.46 14.04
N ASN A 112 -8.04 4.68 14.67
CA ASN A 112 -6.78 4.19 14.15
C ASN A 112 -6.80 2.65 14.18
N PRO A 113 -7.21 1.97 13.09
CA PRO A 113 -7.26 0.51 13.06
C PRO A 113 -5.85 -0.08 13.13
N PRO A 114 -5.69 -1.35 13.57
CA PRO A 114 -4.36 -1.99 13.63
C PRO A 114 -3.76 -2.20 12.23
N TYR A 115 -2.43 -2.02 12.13
CA TYR A 115 -1.68 -2.21 10.88
C TYR A 115 -0.88 -3.51 10.91
N GLY A 116 -1.01 -4.32 9.90
CA GLY A 116 -0.21 -5.53 9.74
C GLY A 116 -0.91 -6.60 8.92
N ILE A 117 -0.10 -7.56 8.46
CA ILE A 117 -0.61 -8.76 7.78
C ILE A 117 -0.83 -9.82 8.85
N PRO A 118 -2.06 -10.35 9.02
CA PRO A 118 -2.31 -11.34 10.06
C PRO A 118 -1.63 -12.67 9.76
N SER A 119 -0.81 -13.14 10.70
CA SER A 119 -0.06 -14.40 10.60
C SER A 119 0.44 -14.83 11.97
N LEU A 120 0.71 -16.13 12.15
CA LEU A 120 1.43 -16.63 13.33
C LEU A 120 2.96 -16.55 13.19
N SER A 121 3.47 -16.26 11.98
CA SER A 121 4.90 -16.11 11.75
C SER A 121 5.47 -14.92 12.53
N GLU A 122 6.65 -15.08 13.11
CA GLU A 122 7.35 -14.04 13.88
C GLU A 122 7.67 -12.78 13.07
N HIS A 123 7.69 -12.90 11.73
CA HIS A 123 7.93 -11.77 10.82
C HIS A 123 6.73 -10.83 10.67
N TYR A 124 5.56 -11.16 11.22
CA TYR A 124 4.35 -10.37 11.09
C TYR A 124 3.88 -9.86 12.45
N THR A 125 3.41 -8.61 12.47
CA THR A 125 3.06 -7.90 13.70
C THR A 125 1.73 -8.32 14.31
N ILE A 126 0.78 -8.81 13.49
CA ILE A 126 -0.55 -9.20 13.98
C ILE A 126 -0.65 -10.71 14.08
N LYS A 127 -0.75 -11.21 15.30
CA LYS A 127 -0.87 -12.64 15.60
C LYS A 127 -2.33 -13.07 15.49
N VAL A 128 -2.67 -13.79 14.43
CA VAL A 128 -4.02 -14.30 14.21
C VAL A 128 -3.95 -15.79 13.89
N PRO A 129 -4.71 -16.62 14.62
CA PRO A 129 -4.80 -18.05 14.32
C PRO A 129 -5.26 -18.30 12.88
N PRO A 130 -4.75 -19.37 12.20
CA PRO A 130 -5.11 -19.65 10.81
C PRO A 130 -6.62 -19.77 10.56
N LEU A 131 -7.35 -20.39 11.47
CA LEU A 131 -8.81 -20.52 11.39
C LEU A 131 -9.54 -19.18 11.43
N VAL A 132 -9.07 -18.24 12.26
CA VAL A 132 -9.62 -16.88 12.34
C VAL A 132 -9.31 -16.10 11.07
N LYS A 133 -8.08 -16.23 10.56
CA LYS A 133 -7.69 -15.62 9.28
C LYS A 133 -8.55 -16.13 8.11
N GLU A 134 -8.86 -17.41 8.07
CA GLU A 134 -9.76 -17.96 7.03
C GLU A 134 -11.20 -17.44 7.17
N LYS A 135 -11.68 -17.21 8.41
CA LYS A 135 -12.97 -16.50 8.63
C LYS A 135 -12.93 -15.09 8.02
N TYR A 136 -11.89 -14.31 8.31
CA TYR A 136 -11.76 -12.96 7.74
C TYR A 136 -11.80 -12.97 6.21
N LYS A 137 -11.07 -13.89 5.57
CA LYS A 137 -11.06 -14.04 4.11
C LYS A 137 -12.44 -14.32 3.51
N LYS A 138 -13.29 -15.06 4.24
CA LYS A 138 -14.65 -15.38 3.82
C LYS A 138 -15.62 -14.22 4.04
N MET A 139 -15.42 -13.45 5.11
CA MET A 139 -16.32 -12.36 5.51
C MET A 139 -16.10 -11.07 4.70
N TYR A 140 -14.85 -10.82 4.28
CA TYR A 140 -14.47 -9.56 3.65
C TYR A 140 -14.16 -9.74 2.17
N GLU A 141 -14.99 -9.19 1.30
CA GLU A 141 -14.89 -9.28 -0.16
C GLU A 141 -13.69 -8.52 -0.73
N THR A 142 -13.21 -7.49 -0.01
CA THR A 142 -12.02 -6.73 -0.39
C THR A 142 -10.73 -7.49 -0.16
N TRP A 143 -10.77 -8.61 0.58
CA TRP A 143 -9.59 -9.40 0.90
C TRP A 143 -8.93 -9.97 -0.35
N TYR A 144 -7.67 -9.63 -0.58
CA TYR A 144 -6.90 -10.11 -1.72
C TYR A 144 -5.40 -10.22 -1.40
N GLY A 145 -4.81 -11.38 -1.69
CA GLY A 145 -3.37 -11.60 -1.53
C GLY A 145 -2.87 -11.47 -0.08
N LYS A 146 -1.75 -10.80 0.10
CA LYS A 146 -1.17 -10.47 1.42
C LYS A 146 -1.84 -9.23 2.00
N TYR A 147 -3.10 -9.36 2.33
CA TYR A 147 -3.94 -8.26 2.76
C TYR A 147 -3.57 -7.77 4.16
N ASN A 148 -3.44 -6.46 4.32
CA ASN A 148 -3.27 -5.83 5.63
C ASN A 148 -4.64 -5.66 6.30
N VAL A 149 -4.71 -5.96 7.60
CA VAL A 149 -5.96 -6.06 8.35
C VAL A 149 -6.77 -4.76 8.35
N TYR A 150 -6.13 -3.59 8.29
CA TYR A 150 -6.86 -2.31 8.27
C TYR A 150 -7.85 -2.20 7.09
N GLY A 151 -7.58 -2.90 5.98
CA GLY A 151 -8.50 -2.91 4.84
C GLY A 151 -9.84 -3.58 5.17
N ALA A 152 -9.83 -4.66 5.96
CA ALA A 152 -11.05 -5.30 6.46
C ALA A 152 -11.79 -4.41 7.47
N PHE A 153 -11.05 -3.65 8.30
CA PHE A 153 -11.63 -2.62 9.18
C PHE A 153 -12.37 -1.55 8.38
N ILE A 154 -11.78 -1.05 7.29
CA ILE A 154 -12.43 -0.07 6.41
C ILE A 154 -13.72 -0.64 5.81
N GLU A 155 -13.66 -1.85 5.22
CA GLU A 155 -14.84 -2.50 4.62
C GLU A 155 -15.97 -2.67 5.65
N LYS A 156 -15.67 -3.25 6.80
CA LYS A 156 -16.66 -3.45 7.86
C LYS A 156 -17.26 -2.14 8.33
N SER A 157 -16.43 -1.14 8.58
CA SER A 157 -16.89 0.16 9.05
C SER A 157 -17.84 0.82 8.04
N ILE A 158 -17.52 0.78 6.74
CA ILE A 158 -18.41 1.32 5.71
C ILE A 158 -19.75 0.56 5.66
N LYS A 159 -19.72 -0.78 5.83
CA LYS A 159 -20.96 -1.58 5.91
C LYS A 159 -21.82 -1.17 7.11
N LEU A 160 -21.19 -0.82 8.24
CA LEU A 160 -21.87 -0.39 9.47
C LEU A 160 -22.28 1.09 9.49
N LEU A 161 -21.87 1.92 8.52
CA LEU A 161 -22.36 3.30 8.44
C LEU A 161 -23.84 3.35 8.04
N LYS A 162 -24.58 4.30 8.63
CA LYS A 162 -25.88 4.76 8.12
C LYS A 162 -25.67 5.42 6.73
N PRO A 163 -26.72 5.59 5.92
CA PRO A 163 -26.66 6.48 4.76
C PRO A 163 -26.18 7.88 5.18
N GLU A 164 -25.29 8.49 4.40
CA GLU A 164 -24.59 9.76 4.69
C GLU A 164 -23.75 9.74 5.98
N GLY A 165 -23.53 8.58 6.59
CA GLY A 165 -22.61 8.40 7.72
C GLY A 165 -21.16 8.57 7.29
N GLN A 166 -20.32 8.99 8.23
CA GLN A 166 -18.92 9.36 7.99
C GLN A 166 -17.95 8.36 8.64
N LEU A 167 -16.92 7.95 7.86
CA LEU A 167 -15.76 7.21 8.36
C LEU A 167 -14.52 8.11 8.33
N ILE A 168 -13.81 8.20 9.45
CA ILE A 168 -12.54 8.93 9.56
C ILE A 168 -11.49 8.00 10.16
N PHE A 169 -10.61 7.43 9.33
CA PHE A 169 -9.54 6.56 9.78
C PHE A 169 -8.17 7.11 9.41
N ILE A 170 -7.19 7.01 10.32
CA ILE A 170 -5.79 7.12 9.93
C ILE A 170 -5.29 5.73 9.56
N VAL A 171 -4.71 5.61 8.36
CA VAL A 171 -4.26 4.31 7.81
C VAL A 171 -3.00 4.47 6.98
N PRO A 172 -2.21 3.40 6.78
CA PRO A 172 -1.08 3.44 5.84
C PRO A 172 -1.51 3.84 4.44
N ALA A 173 -0.73 4.71 3.81
CA ALA A 173 -0.98 5.18 2.45
C ALA A 173 -0.88 4.06 1.38
N THR A 174 -0.42 2.89 1.76
CA THR A 174 -0.18 1.75 0.86
C THR A 174 -1.43 1.28 0.10
N PHE A 175 -2.63 1.46 0.67
CA PHE A 175 -3.87 1.10 -0.06
C PHE A 175 -4.07 1.94 -1.32
N MET A 176 -3.48 3.12 -1.41
CA MET A 176 -3.57 4.00 -2.58
C MET A 176 -2.96 3.35 -3.81
N ILE A 177 -1.88 2.57 -3.66
CA ILE A 177 -1.03 2.15 -4.80
C ILE A 177 -0.79 0.65 -4.91
N LEU A 178 -0.88 -0.14 -3.83
CA LEU A 178 -0.60 -1.57 -3.87
C LEU A 178 -1.75 -2.38 -4.48
N ASP A 179 -1.37 -3.45 -5.19
CA ASP A 179 -2.30 -4.33 -5.90
C ASP A 179 -3.18 -5.14 -4.95
N GLU A 180 -2.70 -5.44 -3.75
CA GLU A 180 -3.45 -6.11 -2.69
C GLU A 180 -4.72 -5.35 -2.29
N PHE A 181 -4.74 -4.03 -2.49
CA PHE A 181 -5.87 -3.18 -2.16
C PHE A 181 -6.75 -2.77 -3.36
N LYS A 182 -6.55 -3.37 -4.53
CA LYS A 182 -7.38 -3.04 -5.70
C LYS A 182 -8.89 -3.23 -5.47
N LYS A 183 -9.26 -4.31 -4.75
CA LYS A 183 -10.65 -4.57 -4.40
C LYS A 183 -11.18 -3.55 -3.38
N LEU A 184 -10.36 -3.15 -2.41
CA LEU A 184 -10.72 -2.10 -1.44
C LEU A 184 -10.95 -0.76 -2.14
N ARG A 185 -10.07 -0.35 -3.07
CA ARG A 185 -10.28 0.88 -3.85
C ARG A 185 -11.55 0.83 -4.70
N SER A 186 -11.84 -0.31 -5.33
CA SER A 186 -13.10 -0.53 -6.05
C SER A 186 -14.30 -0.43 -5.12
N PHE A 187 -14.23 -1.05 -3.94
CA PHE A 187 -15.28 -0.99 -2.92
C PHE A 187 -15.54 0.45 -2.46
N LEU A 188 -14.48 1.21 -2.14
CA LEU A 188 -14.60 2.64 -1.79
C LEU A 188 -15.30 3.43 -2.90
N SER A 189 -14.89 3.22 -4.16
CA SER A 189 -15.45 3.96 -5.28
C SER A 189 -16.94 3.69 -5.55
N GLN A 190 -17.45 2.54 -5.10
CA GLN A 190 -18.84 2.13 -5.31
C GLN A 190 -19.78 2.51 -4.16
N ASN A 191 -19.25 2.84 -2.99
CA ASN A 191 -20.05 3.00 -1.77
C ASN A 191 -20.13 4.45 -1.26
N GLY A 192 -19.45 5.41 -1.90
CA GLY A 192 -19.55 6.80 -1.46
C GLY A 192 -18.44 7.72 -1.95
N LYS A 193 -18.29 8.84 -1.24
CA LYS A 193 -17.29 9.88 -1.52
C LYS A 193 -16.04 9.63 -0.70
N THR A 194 -14.89 9.55 -1.36
CA THR A 194 -13.60 9.27 -0.74
C THR A 194 -12.71 10.50 -0.74
N LYS A 195 -12.32 11.00 0.45
CA LYS A 195 -11.29 12.02 0.61
C LYS A 195 -10.09 11.42 1.31
N ILE A 196 -8.91 11.53 0.69
CA ILE A 196 -7.64 11.02 1.20
C ILE A 196 -6.76 12.22 1.52
N ILE A 197 -6.36 12.37 2.78
CA ILE A 197 -5.49 13.47 3.23
C ILE A 197 -4.14 12.88 3.63
N TYR A 198 -3.11 13.15 2.84
CA TYR A 198 -1.76 12.64 3.10
C TYR A 198 -1.08 13.43 4.21
N LEU A 199 -0.61 12.72 5.25
CA LEU A 199 0.10 13.30 6.39
C LEU A 199 1.62 13.07 6.32
N GLY A 200 2.09 12.14 5.49
CA GLY A 200 3.53 11.83 5.35
C GLY A 200 4.00 10.66 6.18
N SER A 201 5.33 10.50 6.29
CA SER A 201 6.00 9.38 6.98
C SER A 201 6.44 9.70 8.41
N GLU A 202 6.35 10.97 8.83
CA GLU A 202 6.90 11.42 10.13
C GLU A 202 5.93 11.23 11.31
N VAL A 203 4.65 10.91 11.04
CA VAL A 203 3.56 10.90 12.04
C VAL A 203 3.82 9.94 13.19
N PHE A 204 4.33 8.75 12.88
CA PHE A 204 4.59 7.69 13.87
C PHE A 204 6.07 7.42 14.13
N LYS A 205 6.97 8.29 13.67
CA LYS A 205 8.40 8.16 14.00
C LYS A 205 8.68 8.53 15.46
N PRO A 206 9.65 7.87 16.12
CA PRO A 206 10.50 6.79 15.61
C PRO A 206 9.87 5.38 15.71
N GLU A 207 8.64 5.25 16.20
CA GLU A 207 7.99 3.95 16.49
C GLU A 207 7.69 3.14 15.25
N ALA A 208 7.33 3.82 14.14
CA ALA A 208 7.09 3.18 12.84
C ALA A 208 7.52 4.07 11.69
N ASP A 209 8.11 3.45 10.67
CA ASP A 209 8.45 4.09 9.40
C ASP A 209 7.37 3.74 8.37
N VAL A 210 6.27 4.48 8.42
CA VAL A 210 5.09 4.27 7.58
C VAL A 210 4.49 5.60 7.14
N SER A 211 4.33 5.77 5.83
CA SER A 211 3.55 6.91 5.31
C SER A 211 2.06 6.68 5.55
N VAL A 212 1.40 7.66 6.15
CA VAL A 212 -0.02 7.56 6.52
C VAL A 212 -0.87 8.64 5.87
N VAL A 213 -2.14 8.31 5.78
CA VAL A 213 -3.21 9.20 5.33
C VAL A 213 -4.36 9.17 6.31
N VAL A 214 -5.14 10.24 6.36
CA VAL A 214 -6.49 10.21 6.89
C VAL A 214 -7.44 9.91 5.73
N LEU A 215 -8.13 8.78 5.85
CA LEU A 215 -9.25 8.41 4.99
C LEU A 215 -10.51 9.01 5.59
N ASN A 216 -11.07 10.00 4.94
CA ASN A 216 -12.38 10.60 5.27
C ASN A 216 -13.37 10.17 4.18
N PHE A 217 -14.32 9.33 4.55
CA PHE A 217 -15.26 8.71 3.63
C PHE A 217 -16.68 9.01 4.09
N ILE A 218 -17.54 9.39 3.15
CA ILE A 218 -18.98 9.59 3.38
C ILE A 218 -19.74 8.55 2.57
N LYS A 219 -20.49 7.68 3.24
CA LYS A 219 -21.33 6.68 2.59
C LYS A 219 -22.46 7.37 1.83
N SER A 220 -22.59 7.08 0.57
CA SER A 220 -23.63 7.69 -0.26
C SER A 220 -24.33 6.65 -1.10
N SER A 221 -25.65 6.74 -1.16
CA SER A 221 -26.48 5.92 -2.07
C SER A 221 -26.52 6.47 -3.49
N SER A 222 -26.10 7.72 -3.70
CA SER A 222 -25.95 8.30 -5.04
C SER A 222 -24.65 7.79 -5.68
N LEU A 223 -24.70 7.42 -6.97
CA LEU A 223 -23.55 6.93 -7.78
C LEU A 223 -22.48 8.02 -8.03
N ILE A 224 -22.14 8.79 -6.99
CA ILE A 224 -21.11 9.83 -7.09
C ILE A 224 -19.76 9.20 -6.70
N ASN A 225 -19.08 8.62 -7.68
CA ASN A 225 -17.74 8.03 -7.54
C ASN A 225 -16.68 9.13 -7.45
N MET A 226 -16.70 9.94 -6.39
CA MET A 226 -15.76 11.03 -6.21
C MET A 226 -14.59 10.63 -5.32
N MET A 227 -13.38 10.92 -5.77
CA MET A 227 -12.15 10.80 -4.97
C MET A 227 -11.41 12.14 -4.97
N GLU A 228 -11.11 12.63 -3.77
CA GLU A 228 -10.24 13.78 -3.53
C GLU A 228 -8.95 13.33 -2.87
N LEU A 229 -7.81 13.72 -3.43
CA LEU A 229 -6.50 13.62 -2.79
C LEU A 229 -6.05 15.00 -2.34
N SER A 230 -5.76 15.12 -1.06
CA SER A 230 -5.24 16.33 -0.42
C SER A 230 -3.96 16.04 0.35
N GLU A 231 -3.18 17.05 0.65
CA GLU A 231 -1.98 17.01 1.49
C GLU A 231 -2.14 17.97 2.67
N TYR A 232 -1.77 17.51 3.86
CA TYR A 232 -1.73 18.35 5.06
C TYR A 232 -0.34 18.96 5.22
N LYS A 233 -0.24 20.27 5.21
CA LYS A 233 1.00 21.03 5.39
C LYS A 233 0.77 22.31 6.18
N GLY A 234 1.51 22.49 7.29
CA GLY A 234 1.50 23.73 8.05
C GLY A 234 0.08 24.14 8.45
N ASP A 235 -0.68 23.23 9.05
CA ASP A 235 -2.07 23.39 9.53
C ASP A 235 -3.12 23.68 8.43
N LYS A 236 -2.74 23.48 7.15
CA LYS A 236 -3.65 23.64 6.01
C LYS A 236 -3.80 22.36 5.21
N ILE A 237 -5.02 22.12 4.73
CA ILE A 237 -5.32 21.06 3.77
C ILE A 237 -5.28 21.67 2.37
N LYS A 238 -4.38 21.15 1.54
CA LYS A 238 -4.28 21.54 0.13
C LYS A 238 -4.76 20.42 -0.76
N THR A 239 -5.81 20.63 -1.53
CA THR A 239 -6.28 19.69 -2.54
C THR A 239 -5.26 19.62 -3.68
N ILE A 240 -4.86 18.39 -4.01
CA ILE A 240 -3.92 18.07 -5.08
C ILE A 240 -4.68 17.61 -6.33
N LYS A 241 -5.72 16.77 -6.13
CA LYS A 241 -6.43 16.13 -7.23
C LYS A 241 -7.86 15.78 -6.83
N VAL A 242 -8.76 15.97 -7.79
CA VAL A 242 -10.16 15.51 -7.69
C VAL A 242 -10.47 14.66 -8.92
N ARG A 243 -11.12 13.50 -8.72
CA ARG A 243 -11.64 12.63 -9.77
C ARG A 243 -13.12 12.39 -9.55
N SER A 244 -13.96 12.81 -10.47
CA SER A 244 -15.42 12.67 -10.40
C SER A 244 -15.96 11.29 -10.83
N ASN A 245 -15.14 10.50 -11.53
CA ASN A 245 -15.52 9.16 -12.01
C ASN A 245 -14.45 8.12 -11.63
N TRP A 246 -14.02 8.15 -10.37
CA TRP A 246 -13.04 7.19 -9.88
C TRP A 246 -13.66 5.79 -9.77
N LYS A 247 -12.99 4.79 -10.36
CA LYS A 247 -13.41 3.39 -10.35
C LYS A 247 -12.52 2.48 -9.52
N GLY A 248 -11.71 3.07 -8.61
CA GLY A 248 -10.78 2.33 -7.77
C GLY A 248 -9.38 2.16 -8.38
N GLU A 249 -9.01 2.98 -9.38
CA GLU A 249 -7.64 3.04 -9.87
C GLU A 249 -6.69 3.50 -8.76
N ILE A 250 -5.40 3.24 -8.95
CA ILE A 250 -4.38 3.73 -8.02
C ILE A 250 -4.45 5.26 -7.87
N VAL A 251 -4.25 5.72 -6.65
CA VAL A 251 -4.27 7.14 -6.31
C VAL A 251 -2.83 7.65 -6.23
N THR A 252 -2.50 8.56 -7.11
CA THR A 252 -1.15 9.10 -7.29
C THR A 252 -1.12 10.60 -7.10
N PHE A 253 0.01 11.10 -6.61
CA PHE A 253 0.27 12.53 -6.59
C PHE A 253 0.58 13.05 -7.99
N GLU A 254 0.42 14.35 -8.19
CA GLU A 254 0.70 15.01 -9.44
C GLU A 254 1.55 16.26 -9.19
N THR A 255 2.59 16.42 -9.99
CA THR A 255 3.41 17.62 -10.08
C THR A 255 3.43 18.12 -11.51
N ASN A 256 3.87 19.36 -11.74
CA ASN A 256 4.05 19.88 -13.10
C ASN A 256 5.02 19.00 -13.90
N PHE A 257 6.05 18.46 -13.23
CA PHE A 257 7.03 17.57 -13.85
C PHE A 257 6.38 16.23 -14.26
N SER A 258 5.65 15.56 -13.34
CA SER A 258 5.02 14.27 -13.66
C SER A 258 4.00 14.40 -14.79
N LYS A 259 3.19 15.47 -14.77
CA LYS A 259 2.25 15.78 -15.87
C LYS A 259 2.96 16.05 -17.19
N ALA A 260 4.04 16.81 -17.18
CA ALA A 260 4.82 17.07 -18.36
C ALA A 260 5.45 15.80 -18.94
N LEU A 261 5.98 14.90 -18.09
CA LEU A 261 6.51 13.63 -18.55
C LEU A 261 5.42 12.73 -19.14
N GLU A 262 4.26 12.63 -18.48
CA GLU A 262 3.12 11.85 -18.97
C GLU A 262 2.60 12.36 -20.30
N SER A 263 2.44 13.68 -20.46
CA SER A 263 1.92 14.30 -21.71
C SER A 263 2.92 14.25 -22.88
N ASN A 264 4.23 14.17 -22.58
CA ASN A 264 5.29 14.06 -23.57
C ASN A 264 5.75 12.60 -23.84
N SER A 265 5.07 11.61 -23.30
CA SER A 265 5.36 10.19 -23.52
C SER A 265 4.21 9.52 -24.24
N SER A 266 4.47 8.97 -25.44
CA SER A 266 3.45 8.31 -26.26
C SER A 266 2.96 7.00 -25.68
N TYR A 267 3.74 6.35 -24.81
CA TYR A 267 3.46 5.02 -24.26
C TYR A 267 3.62 4.99 -22.75
N LYS A 268 3.08 3.94 -22.15
CA LYS A 268 3.44 3.44 -20.82
C LYS A 268 4.29 2.19 -20.97
N LEU A 269 5.11 1.89 -19.96
CA LEU A 269 5.98 0.71 -19.97
C LEU A 269 5.16 -0.59 -20.20
N GLY A 270 3.98 -0.67 -19.60
CA GLY A 270 3.05 -1.79 -19.77
C GLY A 270 2.43 -1.93 -21.15
N ASP A 271 2.45 -0.90 -21.99
CA ASP A 271 1.96 -0.99 -23.37
C ASP A 271 2.95 -1.79 -24.22
N ILE A 272 4.23 -1.61 -23.99
CA ILE A 272 5.33 -2.21 -24.77
C ILE A 272 5.80 -3.56 -24.18
N TYR A 273 5.80 -3.68 -22.83
CA TYR A 273 6.34 -4.85 -22.15
C TYR A 273 5.27 -5.61 -21.36
N ASP A 274 5.35 -6.97 -21.43
CA ASP A 274 4.74 -7.85 -20.43
C ASP A 274 5.70 -7.96 -19.25
N ILE A 275 5.21 -7.59 -18.06
CA ILE A 275 6.04 -7.52 -16.84
C ILE A 275 5.77 -8.73 -15.98
N ARG A 276 6.78 -9.54 -15.74
CA ARG A 276 6.72 -10.77 -14.96
C ARG A 276 7.67 -10.69 -13.76
N ILE A 277 7.33 -11.36 -12.67
CA ILE A 277 8.18 -11.48 -11.49
C ILE A 277 8.93 -12.80 -11.50
N SER A 278 10.17 -12.80 -11.02
CA SER A 278 10.98 -13.99 -10.78
C SER A 278 10.30 -14.98 -9.81
N PRO A 279 10.68 -16.27 -9.82
CA PRO A 279 10.28 -17.21 -8.78
C PRO A 279 10.69 -16.71 -7.40
N ARG A 280 9.82 -16.87 -6.40
CA ARG A 280 10.15 -16.51 -5.01
C ARG A 280 11.17 -17.48 -4.42
N THR A 281 11.88 -17.05 -3.38
CA THR A 281 12.87 -17.88 -2.68
C THR A 281 12.28 -19.21 -2.20
N SER A 282 11.02 -19.23 -1.74
CA SER A 282 10.32 -20.46 -1.34
C SER A 282 10.08 -21.42 -2.51
N GLU A 283 9.78 -20.91 -3.69
CA GLU A 283 9.62 -21.71 -4.91
C GLU A 283 10.95 -22.34 -5.34
N ILE A 284 12.06 -21.64 -5.10
CA ILE A 284 13.43 -22.12 -5.42
C ILE A 284 13.90 -23.18 -4.41
N LYS A 285 13.73 -22.95 -3.11
CA LYS A 285 14.16 -23.89 -2.06
C LYS A 285 13.56 -25.29 -2.20
N ASN A 286 12.33 -25.37 -2.70
CA ASN A 286 11.60 -26.62 -2.87
C ASN A 286 11.70 -27.20 -4.29
N ASN A 287 12.54 -26.65 -5.15
CA ASN A 287 12.70 -27.11 -6.52
C ASN A 287 13.75 -28.23 -6.59
N PRO A 288 13.43 -29.45 -7.10
CA PRO A 288 14.35 -30.60 -7.10
C PRO A 288 15.55 -30.43 -8.04
N TYR A 289 15.50 -29.48 -8.96
CA TYR A 289 16.60 -29.21 -9.92
C TYR A 289 17.59 -28.15 -9.42
N ILE A 290 17.36 -27.59 -8.23
CA ILE A 290 18.22 -26.56 -7.65
C ILE A 290 19.21 -27.18 -6.67
N VAL A 291 20.49 -26.87 -6.87
CA VAL A 291 21.58 -27.27 -5.96
C VAL A 291 22.01 -26.08 -5.14
N LYS A 292 22.21 -26.29 -3.82
CA LYS A 292 22.65 -25.28 -2.87
C LYS A 292 24.10 -25.58 -2.43
N ASP A 293 24.89 -24.52 -2.29
CA ASP A 293 26.21 -24.43 -1.61
C ASP A 293 27.41 -25.23 -2.19
N LYS A 294 27.24 -26.19 -3.09
CA LYS A 294 28.39 -26.88 -3.74
C LYS A 294 28.16 -27.08 -5.22
N VAL A 295 29.08 -26.61 -6.04
CA VAL A 295 29.04 -26.84 -7.48
C VAL A 295 30.03 -27.93 -7.86
N PRO A 296 29.57 -29.09 -8.32
CA PRO A 296 30.46 -30.21 -8.69
C PRO A 296 31.29 -29.97 -9.97
N ASN A 297 30.82 -29.14 -10.90
CA ASN A 297 31.51 -28.77 -12.15
C ASN A 297 30.89 -27.49 -12.72
N SER A 298 31.63 -26.38 -12.73
CA SER A 298 31.17 -25.06 -13.12
C SER A 298 30.57 -24.98 -14.52
N ASP A 299 31.08 -25.78 -15.48
CA ASP A 299 30.64 -25.70 -16.87
C ASP A 299 29.26 -26.30 -17.15
N GLN A 300 28.74 -27.13 -16.26
CA GLN A 300 27.42 -27.74 -16.40
C GLN A 300 26.32 -26.99 -15.68
N TYR A 301 26.64 -26.01 -14.83
CA TYR A 301 25.68 -25.29 -13.96
C TYR A 301 25.71 -23.80 -14.26
N LEU A 302 24.55 -23.16 -14.01
CA LEU A 302 24.43 -21.72 -14.02
C LEU A 302 24.03 -21.25 -12.61
N PRO A 303 24.57 -20.14 -12.12
CA PRO A 303 24.09 -19.53 -10.87
C PRO A 303 22.69 -18.96 -11.06
N LEU A 304 21.87 -19.05 -10.03
CA LEU A 304 20.64 -18.27 -9.95
C LEU A 304 21.01 -16.85 -9.49
N LEU A 305 20.56 -15.87 -10.25
CA LEU A 305 20.77 -14.46 -9.96
C LEU A 305 19.62 -13.90 -9.14
N ASN A 306 19.86 -12.82 -8.40
CA ASN A 306 18.84 -12.06 -7.68
C ASN A 306 19.10 -10.55 -7.72
N GLY A 307 18.33 -9.77 -6.96
CA GLY A 307 18.48 -8.31 -6.90
C GLY A 307 19.90 -7.82 -6.54
N LYS A 308 20.74 -8.62 -5.85
CA LYS A 308 22.14 -8.26 -5.53
C LYS A 308 23.04 -8.27 -6.77
N ASN A 309 22.71 -9.12 -7.74
CA ASN A 309 23.42 -9.23 -9.01
C ASN A 309 23.11 -8.08 -9.96
N LEU A 310 21.98 -7.39 -9.74
CA LEU A 310 21.53 -6.32 -10.61
C LEU A 310 22.08 -4.98 -10.12
N LYS A 311 22.81 -4.28 -10.97
CA LYS A 311 23.28 -2.91 -10.81
C LYS A 311 22.65 -2.01 -11.86
N CYS A 312 22.75 -0.69 -11.68
CA CYS A 312 22.31 0.26 -12.71
C CYS A 312 23.07 -0.04 -14.04
N LYS A 313 22.33 -0.38 -15.08
CA LYS A 313 22.83 -0.70 -16.44
C LYS A 313 23.75 -1.95 -16.55
N LYS A 314 23.95 -2.72 -15.46
CA LYS A 314 24.90 -3.86 -15.46
C LYS A 314 24.38 -5.03 -14.63
N ILE A 315 24.69 -6.24 -15.10
CA ILE A 315 24.48 -7.50 -14.38
C ILE A 315 25.83 -8.09 -13.98
N VAL A 316 25.94 -8.51 -12.72
CA VAL A 316 27.05 -9.30 -12.21
C VAL A 316 26.62 -10.76 -12.26
N TYR A 317 27.24 -11.57 -13.08
CA TYR A 317 26.84 -12.97 -13.32
C TYR A 317 27.44 -13.95 -12.32
N ASP A 318 28.08 -13.47 -11.26
CA ASP A 318 28.65 -14.30 -10.19
C ASP A 318 27.55 -14.91 -9.33
N ASN A 319 27.83 -16.05 -8.71
CA ASN A 319 26.90 -16.64 -7.76
C ASN A 319 26.91 -15.91 -6.41
N LEU A 320 25.96 -14.99 -6.23
CA LEU A 320 25.74 -14.27 -4.97
C LEU A 320 24.62 -14.88 -4.13
N THR A 321 23.94 -15.92 -4.62
CA THR A 321 22.78 -16.52 -3.97
C THR A 321 23.07 -17.85 -3.27
N GLY A 322 24.17 -18.53 -3.64
CA GLY A 322 24.47 -19.90 -3.21
C GLY A 322 23.65 -20.97 -3.95
N TYR A 323 22.77 -20.58 -4.89
CA TYR A 323 21.93 -21.51 -5.65
C TYR A 323 22.42 -21.69 -7.09
N TRP A 324 22.31 -22.93 -7.58
CA TRP A 324 22.73 -23.32 -8.91
C TRP A 324 21.69 -24.20 -9.56
N ILE A 325 21.61 -24.17 -10.91
CA ILE A 325 20.79 -25.09 -11.70
C ILE A 325 21.61 -25.70 -12.83
N LYS A 326 21.41 -26.99 -13.11
CA LYS A 326 22.05 -27.64 -14.23
C LYS A 326 21.52 -27.05 -15.55
N LYS A 327 22.42 -26.73 -16.50
CA LYS A 327 22.05 -26.10 -17.79
C LYS A 327 20.99 -26.89 -18.55
N SER A 328 21.04 -28.24 -18.51
CA SER A 328 20.03 -29.11 -19.13
C SER A 328 18.65 -29.01 -18.48
N GLU A 329 18.55 -28.55 -17.23
CA GLU A 329 17.32 -28.51 -16.44
C GLU A 329 16.70 -27.11 -16.37
N ILE A 330 17.37 -26.10 -16.93
CA ILE A 330 16.98 -24.69 -16.78
C ILE A 330 15.55 -24.41 -17.26
N LYS A 331 15.12 -25.08 -18.35
CA LYS A 331 13.75 -24.93 -18.90
C LYS A 331 12.66 -25.50 -17.99
N LYS A 332 13.02 -26.34 -17.01
CA LYS A 332 12.11 -26.88 -16.00
C LYS A 332 11.86 -25.91 -14.85
N LEU A 333 12.66 -24.83 -14.77
CA LEU A 333 12.44 -23.77 -13.78
C LEU A 333 11.22 -22.96 -14.16
N ARG A 334 10.22 -22.93 -13.26
CA ARG A 334 9.05 -22.07 -13.41
C ARG A 334 9.48 -20.60 -13.50
N LYS A 335 8.89 -19.85 -14.45
CA LYS A 335 9.21 -18.43 -14.69
C LYS A 335 10.66 -18.21 -15.15
N TYR A 336 11.23 -19.14 -15.87
CA TYR A 336 12.46 -18.94 -16.64
C TYR A 336 12.16 -18.28 -17.99
N PHE A 337 12.93 -17.27 -18.35
CA PHE A 337 12.77 -16.51 -19.59
C PHE A 337 14.08 -16.65 -20.42
N GLY A 338 14.04 -17.50 -21.43
CA GLY A 338 15.21 -17.90 -22.22
C GLY A 338 15.52 -17.02 -23.44
N SER A 339 14.92 -15.84 -23.55
CA SER A 339 15.24 -14.81 -24.55
C SER A 339 15.87 -13.59 -23.90
N PRO A 340 16.80 -12.87 -24.57
CA PRO A 340 17.33 -11.62 -24.04
C PRO A 340 16.23 -10.59 -23.73
N HIS A 341 16.28 -9.98 -22.54
CA HIS A 341 15.25 -9.07 -22.06
C HIS A 341 15.78 -8.13 -20.97
N ILE A 342 15.00 -7.10 -20.64
CA ILE A 342 15.35 -6.19 -19.56
C ILE A 342 14.93 -6.79 -18.21
N VAL A 343 15.82 -6.69 -17.22
CA VAL A 343 15.54 -7.02 -15.82
C VAL A 343 15.52 -5.76 -14.96
N VAL A 344 14.58 -5.66 -14.01
CA VAL A 344 14.39 -4.51 -13.13
C VAL A 344 14.27 -4.97 -11.68
N GLY A 345 15.02 -4.36 -10.79
CA GLY A 345 14.92 -4.64 -9.33
C GLY A 345 13.63 -4.07 -8.74
N LEU A 346 13.00 -4.81 -7.83
CA LEU A 346 11.82 -4.35 -7.11
C LEU A 346 12.12 -3.11 -6.26
N GLY A 347 13.17 -3.19 -5.46
CA GLY A 347 13.54 -2.16 -4.48
C GLY A 347 14.34 -1.02 -5.07
N PHE A 348 14.19 0.15 -4.44
CA PHE A 348 15.03 1.29 -4.76
C PHE A 348 16.45 1.08 -4.24
N ARG A 349 17.42 1.63 -4.96
CA ARG A 349 18.81 1.72 -4.51
C ARG A 349 18.94 2.88 -3.51
N GLU A 350 20.05 2.92 -2.77
CA GLU A 350 20.35 3.96 -1.76
C GLU A 350 20.14 5.40 -2.29
N ASN A 351 20.39 5.60 -3.57
CA ASN A 351 20.16 6.88 -4.23
C ASN A 351 18.69 7.11 -4.71
N GLY A 352 17.75 6.22 -4.36
CA GLY A 352 16.34 6.29 -4.75
C GLY A 352 16.06 5.96 -6.23
N ARG A 353 17.04 5.40 -6.96
CA ARG A 353 16.85 4.93 -8.35
C ARG A 353 16.39 3.48 -8.39
N ILE A 354 15.64 3.11 -9.41
CA ILE A 354 15.48 1.71 -9.79
C ILE A 354 16.77 1.24 -10.49
N ALA A 355 17.09 -0.05 -10.35
CA ALA A 355 18.16 -0.67 -11.12
C ALA A 355 17.52 -1.46 -12.27
N ALA A 356 17.92 -1.16 -13.50
CA ALA A 356 17.52 -1.89 -14.70
C ALA A 356 18.77 -2.25 -15.52
N ALA A 357 18.77 -3.43 -16.12
CA ALA A 357 19.84 -3.86 -17.03
C ALA A 357 19.29 -4.83 -18.09
N TYR A 358 20.01 -4.98 -19.18
CA TYR A 358 19.65 -5.91 -20.24
C TYR A 358 20.38 -7.24 -20.01
N ASP A 359 19.62 -8.34 -19.85
CA ASP A 359 20.15 -9.70 -19.67
C ASP A 359 20.29 -10.38 -21.03
N GLU A 360 21.45 -10.21 -21.65
CA GLU A 360 21.79 -10.85 -22.92
C GLU A 360 22.08 -12.36 -22.78
N LYS A 361 22.49 -12.79 -21.58
CA LYS A 361 22.88 -14.18 -21.31
C LYS A 361 21.73 -15.08 -20.88
N CYS A 362 20.55 -14.49 -20.60
CA CYS A 362 19.33 -15.21 -20.19
C CYS A 362 19.57 -16.14 -18.99
N TYR A 363 20.23 -15.64 -17.95
CA TYR A 363 20.45 -16.41 -16.74
C TYR A 363 19.16 -16.62 -15.95
N PRO A 364 19.07 -17.68 -15.15
CA PRO A 364 17.93 -17.88 -14.26
C PRO A 364 17.96 -16.89 -13.09
N TRP A 365 16.81 -16.26 -12.81
CA TRP A 365 16.64 -15.28 -11.74
C TRP A 365 15.72 -15.79 -10.65
N MET A 366 15.89 -15.28 -9.44
CA MET A 366 15.03 -15.53 -8.28
C MET A 366 14.81 -14.27 -7.44
N GLY A 367 13.74 -14.28 -6.64
CA GLY A 367 13.48 -13.22 -5.66
C GLY A 367 12.94 -11.93 -6.26
N ASP A 368 13.45 -10.80 -5.78
CA ASP A 368 12.85 -9.48 -6.00
C ASP A 368 13.33 -8.82 -7.30
N VAL A 369 13.03 -9.44 -8.44
CA VAL A 369 13.38 -8.95 -9.78
C VAL A 369 12.19 -9.09 -10.71
N TYR A 370 11.95 -8.08 -11.53
CA TYR A 370 11.00 -8.09 -12.64
C TYR A 370 11.69 -8.33 -13.96
N HIS A 371 11.00 -9.03 -14.84
CA HIS A 371 11.37 -9.29 -16.23
C HIS A 371 10.44 -8.51 -17.16
N LEU A 372 10.99 -7.67 -18.01
CA LEU A 372 10.29 -6.93 -19.04
C LEU A 372 10.44 -7.67 -20.38
N LEU A 373 9.40 -8.36 -20.78
CA LEU A 373 9.35 -9.13 -22.03
C LEU A 373 8.64 -8.30 -23.08
N ARG A 374 9.35 -7.96 -24.17
CA ARG A 374 8.75 -7.15 -25.24
C ARG A 374 7.59 -7.89 -25.89
N LYS A 375 6.44 -7.22 -26.01
CA LYS A 375 5.23 -7.81 -26.58
C LYS A 375 5.35 -7.86 -28.13
N SER A 376 4.79 -8.91 -28.73
CA SER A 376 4.55 -8.98 -30.18
C SER A 376 3.22 -8.30 -30.51
N SER A 377 3.17 -6.98 -30.58
CA SER A 377 1.97 -6.23 -30.88
C SER A 377 2.23 -5.17 -31.94
N LEU A 378 1.16 -4.71 -32.63
CA LEU A 378 1.25 -3.63 -33.62
C LEU A 378 1.83 -2.34 -32.99
N LEU A 379 1.54 -2.05 -31.71
CA LEU A 379 2.12 -0.92 -30.99
C LEU A 379 3.66 -0.99 -30.91
N ASN A 380 4.23 -2.20 -30.84
CA ASN A 380 5.66 -2.40 -30.80
C ASN A 380 6.37 -2.10 -32.13
N LEU A 381 5.67 -2.19 -33.26
CA LEU A 381 6.24 -1.84 -34.57
C LEU A 381 6.59 -0.35 -34.67
N ASN A 382 5.85 0.49 -33.95
CA ASN A 382 6.02 1.95 -33.95
C ASN A 382 6.93 2.44 -32.80
N PHE A 383 7.25 1.59 -31.82
CA PHE A 383 8.13 1.95 -30.71
C PHE A 383 9.58 1.81 -31.12
N ASN A 384 10.33 2.90 -31.10
CA ASN A 384 11.63 3.04 -31.77
C ASN A 384 12.86 3.13 -30.84
N MET A 385 12.70 2.90 -29.53
CA MET A 385 13.84 2.73 -28.63
C MET A 385 14.32 1.28 -28.61
N THR A 386 15.64 1.11 -28.62
CA THR A 386 16.30 -0.17 -28.37
C THR A 386 16.21 -0.53 -26.88
N GLU A 387 16.40 -1.83 -26.54
CA GLU A 387 16.40 -2.29 -25.14
C GLU A 387 17.47 -1.55 -24.30
N LYS A 388 18.63 -1.24 -24.87
CA LYS A 388 19.69 -0.48 -24.19
C LYS A 388 19.28 0.97 -23.91
N GLU A 389 18.58 1.63 -24.81
CA GLU A 389 18.06 2.99 -24.62
C GLU A 389 16.94 2.99 -23.56
N VAL A 390 16.08 1.97 -23.52
CA VAL A 390 15.08 1.82 -22.46
C VAL A 390 15.75 1.60 -21.09
N VAL A 391 16.80 0.79 -21.03
CA VAL A 391 17.60 0.61 -19.80
C VAL A 391 18.19 1.94 -19.34
N GLU A 392 18.72 2.77 -20.25
CA GLU A 392 19.22 4.11 -19.91
C GLU A 392 18.13 5.02 -19.35
N TYR A 393 16.96 5.04 -20.00
CA TYR A 393 15.80 5.79 -19.53
C TYR A 393 15.38 5.35 -18.13
N LEU A 394 15.21 4.04 -17.88
CA LEU A 394 14.79 3.50 -16.59
C LEU A 394 15.76 3.86 -15.44
N ASN A 395 17.06 3.92 -15.71
CA ASN A 395 18.08 4.31 -14.73
C ASN A 395 18.27 5.84 -14.61
N SER A 396 17.52 6.65 -15.34
CA SER A 396 17.71 8.11 -15.37
C SER A 396 17.19 8.82 -14.11
N ASN A 397 17.68 10.06 -13.91
CA ASN A 397 17.15 10.96 -12.89
C ASN A 397 15.69 11.35 -13.17
N CYS A 398 15.27 11.33 -14.44
CA CYS A 398 13.90 11.59 -14.87
C CYS A 398 12.93 10.58 -14.23
N VAL A 399 13.21 9.29 -14.42
CA VAL A 399 12.38 8.21 -13.84
C VAL A 399 12.44 8.24 -12.31
N LYS A 400 13.61 8.45 -11.71
CA LYS A 400 13.74 8.64 -10.25
C LYS A 400 12.82 9.74 -9.74
N ARG A 401 12.87 10.93 -10.38
CA ARG A 401 12.06 12.08 -10.00
C ARG A 401 10.57 11.78 -10.19
N TYR A 402 10.19 11.18 -11.32
CA TYR A 402 8.80 10.80 -11.58
C TYR A 402 8.24 9.87 -10.50
N ILE A 403 8.99 8.84 -10.13
CA ILE A 403 8.58 7.90 -9.07
C ILE A 403 8.41 8.63 -7.73
N LYS A 404 9.38 9.47 -7.35
CA LYS A 404 9.31 10.26 -6.13
C LYS A 404 8.13 11.23 -6.12
N ASP A 405 7.90 11.92 -7.22
CA ASP A 405 6.82 12.92 -7.34
C ASP A 405 5.43 12.26 -7.34
N THR A 406 5.31 11.07 -7.95
CA THR A 406 4.04 10.39 -8.19
C THR A 406 3.63 9.46 -7.04
N TYR A 407 4.58 8.79 -6.41
CA TYR A 407 4.31 7.76 -5.39
C TYR A 407 4.79 8.16 -3.99
N ARG A 408 5.56 9.24 -3.85
CA ARG A 408 6.15 9.70 -2.59
C ARG A 408 6.96 8.56 -1.92
N GLU A 409 6.98 8.55 -0.59
CA GLU A 409 7.65 7.54 0.23
C GLU A 409 6.66 6.49 0.76
N ILE A 410 5.63 6.16 -0.06
CA ILE A 410 4.58 5.23 0.36
C ILE A 410 5.09 3.79 0.43
N THR A 411 5.98 3.41 -0.46
CA THR A 411 6.60 2.09 -0.47
C THR A 411 8.07 2.17 -0.88
N TYR A 412 8.86 1.19 -0.39
CA TYR A 412 10.25 1.00 -0.79
C TYR A 412 10.41 0.13 -2.06
N HIS A 413 9.30 -0.33 -2.62
CA HIS A 413 9.25 -1.21 -3.78
C HIS A 413 8.22 -0.73 -4.78
N LEU A 414 8.53 -0.91 -6.07
CA LEU A 414 7.52 -0.71 -7.12
C LEU A 414 6.68 -1.97 -7.30
N SER A 415 5.38 -1.83 -7.39
CA SER A 415 4.48 -2.90 -7.82
C SER A 415 4.49 -3.05 -9.34
N ILE A 416 3.97 -4.18 -9.85
CA ILE A 416 3.79 -4.39 -11.28
C ILE A 416 2.91 -3.29 -11.89
N THR A 417 1.84 -2.89 -11.18
CA THR A 417 0.93 -1.83 -11.65
C THR A 417 1.64 -0.48 -11.76
N GLN A 418 2.48 -0.13 -10.80
CA GLN A 418 3.28 1.10 -10.87
C GLN A 418 4.26 1.08 -12.05
N LEU A 419 4.97 -0.05 -12.26
CA LEU A 419 5.86 -0.20 -13.41
C LEU A 419 5.10 -0.12 -14.73
N LYS A 420 3.95 -0.80 -14.86
CA LYS A 420 3.12 -0.74 -16.07
C LYS A 420 2.68 0.68 -16.41
N ASN A 421 2.41 1.51 -15.39
CA ASN A 421 1.97 2.88 -15.58
C ASN A 421 3.11 3.90 -15.76
N LEU A 422 4.37 3.46 -15.70
CA LEU A 422 5.52 4.36 -15.91
C LEU A 422 5.47 4.93 -17.33
N PRO A 423 5.50 6.25 -17.52
CA PRO A 423 5.58 6.86 -18.84
C PRO A 423 6.79 6.31 -19.61
N LEU A 424 6.61 6.02 -20.87
CA LEU A 424 7.67 5.52 -21.77
C LEU A 424 7.68 6.35 -23.06
N PRO A 425 8.60 7.32 -23.17
CA PRO A 425 8.73 8.13 -24.37
C PRO A 425 9.32 7.33 -25.53
N GLN A 426 9.05 7.75 -26.76
CA GLN A 426 9.82 7.37 -27.94
C GLN A 426 11.19 8.04 -27.94
N LYS A 427 12.10 7.59 -28.79
CA LYS A 427 13.47 8.11 -28.89
C LYS A 427 13.52 9.63 -29.08
N ARG A 428 12.75 10.19 -30.03
CA ARG A 428 12.69 11.65 -30.28
C ARG A 428 12.10 12.43 -29.12
N GLU A 429 11.07 11.87 -28.47
CA GLU A 429 10.44 12.45 -27.27
C GLU A 429 11.45 12.47 -26.12
N TRP A 430 12.19 11.37 -25.92
CA TRP A 430 13.20 11.29 -24.87
C TRP A 430 14.33 12.32 -25.07
N GLU A 431 14.82 12.51 -26.31
CA GLU A 431 15.83 13.52 -26.62
C GLU A 431 15.32 14.95 -26.35
N ARG A 432 14.03 15.23 -26.62
CA ARG A 432 13.41 16.51 -26.29
C ARG A 432 13.28 16.70 -24.79
N ILE A 433 12.75 15.69 -24.06
CA ILE A 433 12.59 15.71 -22.61
C ILE A 433 13.94 15.97 -21.91
N LYS A 434 15.02 15.34 -22.33
CA LYS A 434 16.37 15.57 -21.79
C LYS A 434 16.79 17.04 -21.94
N LYS A 435 16.54 17.66 -23.08
CA LYS A 435 16.86 19.07 -23.32
C LYS A 435 16.01 20.03 -22.49
N GLU A 436 14.70 19.82 -22.46
CA GLU A 436 13.75 20.71 -21.78
C GLU A 436 13.88 20.65 -20.24
N LEU A 437 14.20 19.51 -19.68
CA LEU A 437 14.30 19.28 -18.24
C LEU A 437 15.73 19.37 -17.69
N SER A 438 16.71 19.74 -18.53
CA SER A 438 18.14 19.85 -18.17
C SER A 438 18.67 18.60 -17.46
N LEU A 439 18.31 17.42 -17.96
CA LEU A 439 18.62 16.08 -17.38
C LEU A 439 19.89 15.48 -17.96
#